data_15321ca752385e61164c1ed7f73fc0ca
#
_entry.id   15321ca752385e61164c1ed7f73fc0ca
#
_cell.length_a   1.000
_cell.length_b   1.000
_cell.length_c   1.000
_cell.angle_alpha   90.00
_cell.angle_beta   90.00
_cell.angle_gamma   90.00
#
_symmetry.space_group_name_H-M   'P 1'
#
loop_
_entity.id
_entity.type
_entity.pdbx_description
1 polymer ?
#
loop_
_entity_poly.entity_id
_entity_poly.type
_entity_poly.pdbx_seq_one_letter_code
_entity_poly.pdbx_strand_id
1 'polypeptide(L)'
;MFRRVFFIVVLIVVAVIAYEWITFPNVAALKDDWPKTTAFMELRKRELRAEGKDDSLSYLPVPYARISPYLRRGALVAEDSDFYEHGGVDVEALKAAIRRDWEKKKLTQGGSTITQQLAKNLYLNPSRNPFRKIEEYFIARSLESHLTKKRILELYLNVVEMGERVYGAEAAARAYFNEPAAALSPSQAALLAGCLPNPRVMNPASPDKRLRARQRMILARMRRWGYLFEEETLAPAPKKNAPPPPELEQTPPADTATPVPTQTTATATDTTETTDTSETTTTSGSVPP
;
A
#
# COMPACT_ATOMS: atom_id res chain seq x y z
N MET A 1 34.21 38.94 18.55
CA MET A 1 33.42 37.80 19.07
C MET A 1 32.22 37.50 18.18
N PHE A 2 31.36 38.44 17.86
CA PHE A 2 30.16 38.29 17.03
C PHE A 2 30.40 37.66 15.64
N ARG A 3 31.40 38.11 14.88
CA ARG A 3 31.76 37.53 13.58
C ARG A 3 32.15 36.06 13.63
N ARG A 4 32.90 35.63 14.67
CA ARG A 4 33.28 34.22 14.84
C ARG A 4 32.05 33.33 15.13
N VAL A 5 31.17 33.82 16.00
CA VAL A 5 29.92 33.11 16.33
C VAL A 5 29.03 33.00 15.09
N PHE A 6 28.90 34.08 14.30
CA PHE A 6 28.15 34.06 13.05
C PHE A 6 28.71 33.03 12.05
N PHE A 7 30.03 33.01 11.82
CA PHE A 7 30.62 31.99 10.93
C PHE A 7 30.46 30.55 11.44
N ILE A 8 30.53 30.32 12.74
CA ILE A 8 30.29 29.00 13.32
C ILE A 8 28.83 28.58 13.08
N VAL A 9 27.87 29.46 13.31
CA VAL A 9 26.47 29.19 13.06
C VAL A 9 26.21 28.88 11.58
N VAL A 10 26.78 29.67 10.66
CA VAL A 10 26.68 29.43 9.22
C VAL A 10 27.29 28.07 8.85
N LEU A 11 28.47 27.75 9.40
CA LEU A 11 29.11 26.44 9.16
C LEU A 11 28.26 25.29 9.64
N ILE A 12 27.66 25.41 10.83
CA ILE A 12 26.75 24.37 11.36
C ILE A 12 25.53 24.21 10.45
N VAL A 13 24.91 25.32 10.02
CA VAL A 13 23.76 25.27 9.11
C VAL A 13 24.12 24.60 7.78
N VAL A 14 25.27 24.97 7.20
CA VAL A 14 25.76 24.34 5.96
C VAL A 14 26.03 22.85 6.18
N ALA A 15 26.65 22.48 7.29
CA ALA A 15 26.90 21.07 7.62
C ALA A 15 25.61 20.27 7.78
N VAL A 16 24.59 20.84 8.43
CA VAL A 16 23.26 20.22 8.57
C VAL A 16 22.61 20.06 7.21
N ILE A 17 22.62 21.10 6.36
CA ILE A 17 22.03 21.02 5.00
C ILE A 17 22.77 19.96 4.18
N ALA A 18 24.10 19.91 4.23
CA ALA A 18 24.89 18.92 3.52
C ALA A 18 24.59 17.50 4.02
N TYR A 19 24.45 17.31 5.33
CA TYR A 19 24.08 16.03 5.93
C TYR A 19 22.70 15.59 5.44
N GLU A 20 21.69 16.44 5.51
CA GLU A 20 20.34 16.15 5.00
C GLU A 20 20.35 15.82 3.51
N TRP A 21 21.14 16.53 2.72
CA TRP A 21 21.29 16.25 1.28
C TRP A 21 21.91 14.87 1.01
N ILE A 22 22.95 14.50 1.74
CA ILE A 22 23.66 13.21 1.58
C ILE A 22 22.79 12.05 2.06
N THR A 23 22.00 12.26 3.11
CA THR A 23 21.14 11.24 3.72
C THR A 23 19.74 11.19 3.11
N PHE A 24 19.43 12.10 2.18
CA PHE A 24 18.11 12.16 1.55
C PHE A 24 17.82 10.86 0.80
N PRO A 25 16.64 10.25 1.00
CA PRO A 25 16.35 8.95 0.43
C PRO A 25 16.25 8.98 -1.09
N ASN A 26 16.78 7.95 -1.75
CA ASN A 26 16.61 7.78 -3.20
C ASN A 26 15.19 7.27 -3.50
N VAL A 27 14.25 8.21 -3.66
CA VAL A 27 12.86 7.88 -3.99
C VAL A 27 12.67 7.46 -5.44
N ALA A 28 13.61 7.79 -6.34
CA ALA A 28 13.51 7.45 -7.76
C ALA A 28 13.54 5.94 -8.01
N ALA A 29 14.25 5.18 -7.16
CA ALA A 29 14.28 3.72 -7.23
C ALA A 29 12.90 3.08 -7.04
N LEU A 30 12.00 3.74 -6.32
CA LEU A 30 10.63 3.27 -6.11
C LEU A 30 9.74 3.30 -7.37
N LYS A 31 10.25 3.86 -8.47
CA LYS A 31 9.54 3.82 -9.75
C LYS A 31 9.32 2.37 -10.21
N ASP A 32 10.35 1.57 -10.07
CA ASP A 32 10.37 0.21 -10.58
C ASP A 32 10.51 -0.84 -9.45
N ASP A 33 11.11 -0.47 -8.32
CA ASP A 33 11.41 -1.37 -7.22
C ASP A 33 10.35 -1.33 -6.11
N TRP A 34 10.18 -2.48 -5.45
CA TRP A 34 9.43 -2.59 -4.22
C TRP A 34 10.34 -2.36 -3.00
N PRO A 35 9.91 -1.57 -2.00
CA PRO A 35 10.66 -1.48 -0.76
C PRO A 35 10.66 -2.85 -0.06
N LYS A 36 11.86 -3.37 0.26
CA LYS A 36 11.99 -4.62 1.00
C LYS A 36 11.50 -4.51 2.44
N THR A 37 11.61 -3.33 2.99
CA THR A 37 11.16 -2.96 4.33
C THR A 37 10.91 -1.46 4.40
N THR A 38 10.29 -0.98 5.47
CA THR A 38 10.05 0.45 5.70
C THR A 38 10.51 0.85 7.10
N ALA A 39 10.67 2.15 7.36
CA ALA A 39 11.05 2.64 8.68
C ALA A 39 10.05 2.18 9.77
N PHE A 40 8.75 2.14 9.44
CA PHE A 40 7.70 1.66 10.35
C PHE A 40 7.78 0.15 10.59
N MET A 41 8.07 -0.65 9.56
CA MET A 41 8.28 -2.09 9.71
C MET A 41 9.50 -2.38 10.59
N GLU A 42 10.61 -1.69 10.36
CA GLU A 42 11.83 -1.86 11.17
C GLU A 42 11.64 -1.40 12.62
N LEU A 43 10.88 -0.34 12.83
CA LEU A 43 10.49 0.06 14.18
C LEU A 43 9.67 -1.04 14.86
N ARG A 44 8.66 -1.58 14.16
CA ARG A 44 7.82 -2.64 14.73
C ARG A 44 8.60 -3.89 15.07
N LYS A 45 9.52 -4.31 14.20
CA LYS A 45 10.43 -5.42 14.49
C LYS A 45 11.27 -5.16 15.75
N ARG A 46 11.81 -3.94 15.91
CA ARG A 46 12.56 -3.57 17.11
C ARG A 46 11.70 -3.61 18.37
N GLU A 47 10.46 -3.11 18.31
CA GLU A 47 9.50 -3.18 19.42
C GLU A 47 9.24 -4.64 19.81
N LEU A 48 8.94 -5.52 18.86
CA LEU A 48 8.68 -6.94 19.10
C LEU A 48 9.86 -7.67 19.70
N ARG A 49 11.09 -7.42 19.21
CA ARG A 49 12.31 -7.97 19.80
C ARG A 49 12.52 -7.51 21.22
N ALA A 50 12.26 -6.23 21.51
CA ALA A 50 12.36 -5.69 22.87
C ALA A 50 11.34 -6.30 23.83
N GLU A 51 10.19 -6.75 23.30
CA GLU A 51 9.16 -7.47 24.06
C GLU A 51 9.43 -9.00 24.13
N GLY A 52 10.55 -9.49 23.57
CA GLY A 52 10.86 -10.92 23.51
C GLY A 52 9.93 -11.71 22.60
N LYS A 53 9.24 -11.05 21.68
CA LYS A 53 8.32 -11.67 20.72
C LYS A 53 8.99 -11.93 19.37
N ASP A 54 8.44 -12.89 18.62
CA ASP A 54 8.79 -13.08 17.21
C ASP A 54 8.55 -11.78 16.43
N ASP A 55 9.53 -11.33 15.64
CA ASP A 55 9.52 -10.08 14.90
C ASP A 55 9.07 -10.22 13.44
N SER A 56 8.57 -11.39 13.05
CA SER A 56 8.04 -11.62 11.71
C SER A 56 6.84 -10.72 11.42
N LEU A 57 6.82 -10.16 10.20
CA LEU A 57 5.76 -9.30 9.70
C LEU A 57 5.15 -9.91 8.43
N SER A 58 3.85 -9.80 8.29
CA SER A 58 3.15 -10.15 7.05
C SER A 58 3.21 -8.96 6.10
N TYR A 59 3.99 -9.10 5.02
CA TYR A 59 4.17 -8.10 3.96
C TYR A 59 4.24 -8.79 2.61
N LEU A 60 3.22 -8.57 1.77
CA LEU A 60 3.05 -9.23 0.47
C LEU A 60 2.70 -8.16 -0.58
N PRO A 61 3.70 -7.48 -1.17
CA PRO A 61 3.43 -6.44 -2.15
C PRO A 61 2.86 -7.04 -3.44
N VAL A 62 1.83 -6.39 -3.97
CA VAL A 62 1.16 -6.77 -5.22
C VAL A 62 1.01 -5.56 -6.14
N PRO A 63 1.03 -5.77 -7.48
CA PRO A 63 0.79 -4.69 -8.43
C PRO A 63 -0.56 -4.01 -8.25
N TYR A 64 -0.67 -2.75 -8.67
CA TYR A 64 -1.88 -1.94 -8.59
C TYR A 64 -3.13 -2.65 -9.10
N ALA A 65 -3.03 -3.37 -10.22
CA ALA A 65 -4.13 -4.13 -10.82
C ALA A 65 -4.62 -5.29 -9.92
N ARG A 66 -3.77 -5.79 -9.01
CA ARG A 66 -4.08 -6.85 -8.05
C ARG A 66 -4.66 -6.32 -6.73
N ILE A 67 -4.94 -5.04 -6.63
CA ILE A 67 -5.64 -4.41 -5.50
C ILE A 67 -7.04 -4.05 -5.95
N SER A 68 -8.06 -4.51 -5.22
CA SER A 68 -9.46 -4.21 -5.52
C SER A 68 -9.69 -2.72 -5.79
N PRO A 69 -10.43 -2.35 -6.86
CA PRO A 69 -10.79 -0.97 -7.13
C PRO A 69 -11.55 -0.33 -5.95
N TYR A 70 -12.30 -1.13 -5.20
CA TYR A 70 -13.01 -0.65 -4.02
C TYR A 70 -12.06 -0.26 -2.89
N LEU A 71 -10.94 -1.00 -2.66
CA LEU A 71 -9.97 -0.62 -1.66
C LEU A 71 -9.18 0.63 -2.07
N ARG A 72 -8.76 0.72 -3.34
CA ARG A 72 -8.08 1.90 -3.88
C ARG A 72 -8.93 3.17 -3.67
N ARG A 73 -10.21 3.12 -4.02
CA ARG A 73 -11.16 4.22 -3.88
C ARG A 73 -11.56 4.47 -2.42
N GLY A 74 -11.74 3.41 -1.65
CA GLY A 74 -12.02 3.50 -0.22
C GLY A 74 -10.93 4.23 0.55
N ALA A 75 -9.66 3.95 0.25
CA ALA A 75 -8.52 4.63 0.85
C ALA A 75 -8.48 6.13 0.48
N LEU A 76 -8.70 6.47 -0.79
CA LEU A 76 -8.79 7.86 -1.25
C LEU A 76 -9.89 8.62 -0.48
N VAL A 77 -11.08 8.07 -0.46
CA VAL A 77 -12.25 8.67 0.20
C VAL A 77 -12.07 8.80 1.72
N ALA A 78 -11.32 7.86 2.33
CA ALA A 78 -11.08 7.83 3.76
C ALA A 78 -10.00 8.81 4.21
N GLU A 79 -8.92 8.93 3.43
CA GLU A 79 -7.68 9.58 3.85
C GLU A 79 -7.35 10.84 3.05
N ASP A 80 -7.67 10.88 1.74
CA ASP A 80 -7.22 11.95 0.85
C ASP A 80 -8.11 12.06 -0.38
N SER A 81 -9.25 12.72 -0.24
CA SER A 81 -10.25 12.82 -1.31
C SER A 81 -9.77 13.54 -2.55
N ASP A 82 -8.84 14.48 -2.39
CA ASP A 82 -8.34 15.34 -3.46
C ASP A 82 -6.94 14.91 -3.91
N PHE A 83 -6.58 13.64 -3.66
CA PHE A 83 -5.26 13.05 -3.94
C PHE A 83 -4.73 13.33 -5.34
N TYR A 84 -5.58 13.29 -6.35
CA TYR A 84 -5.19 13.53 -7.75
C TYR A 84 -5.06 15.02 -8.11
N GLU A 85 -5.56 15.93 -7.25
CA GLU A 85 -5.63 17.36 -7.53
C GLU A 85 -4.46 18.16 -6.94
N HIS A 86 -3.74 17.59 -5.95
CA HIS A 86 -2.63 18.27 -5.27
C HIS A 86 -1.27 17.59 -5.51
N GLY A 87 -0.18 18.35 -5.38
CA GLY A 87 1.21 17.88 -5.54
C GLY A 87 1.85 17.44 -4.20
N GLY A 88 1.27 16.45 -3.53
CA GLY A 88 1.83 15.84 -2.31
C GLY A 88 1.44 16.51 -1.01
N VAL A 89 1.04 17.75 -1.03
CA VAL A 89 0.51 18.48 0.12
C VAL A 89 -0.75 19.21 -0.29
N ASP A 90 -1.84 18.90 0.37
CA ASP A 90 -3.09 19.65 0.20
C ASP A 90 -3.05 20.89 1.10
N VAL A 91 -2.68 22.02 0.50
CA VAL A 91 -2.55 23.31 1.20
C VAL A 91 -3.91 23.81 1.67
N GLU A 92 -4.97 23.58 0.93
CA GLU A 92 -6.32 24.02 1.29
C GLU A 92 -6.88 23.18 2.44
N ALA A 93 -6.71 21.86 2.41
CA ALA A 93 -7.06 20.99 3.53
C ALA A 93 -6.23 21.34 4.79
N LEU A 94 -4.94 21.66 4.63
CA LEU A 94 -4.08 22.09 5.73
C LEU A 94 -4.58 23.40 6.35
N LYS A 95 -4.89 24.42 5.55
CA LYS A 95 -5.47 25.70 6.02
C LYS A 95 -6.79 25.47 6.75
N ALA A 96 -7.65 24.61 6.18
CA ALA A 96 -8.94 24.27 6.78
C ALA A 96 -8.77 23.50 8.10
N ALA A 97 -7.77 22.62 8.21
CA ALA A 97 -7.44 21.93 9.44
C ALA A 97 -6.94 22.90 10.53
N ILE A 98 -6.01 23.79 10.20
CA ILE A 98 -5.48 24.81 11.11
C ILE A 98 -6.62 25.70 11.63
N ARG A 99 -7.54 26.15 10.74
CA ARG A 99 -8.67 26.97 11.12
C ARG A 99 -9.61 26.24 12.09
N ARG A 100 -9.95 24.99 11.81
CA ARG A 100 -10.78 24.16 12.68
C ARG A 100 -10.15 23.91 14.05
N ASP A 101 -8.84 23.66 14.08
CA ASP A 101 -8.10 23.41 15.31
C ASP A 101 -8.01 24.66 16.18
N TRP A 102 -7.87 25.81 15.54
CA TRP A 102 -7.93 27.12 16.20
C TRP A 102 -9.31 27.39 16.83
N GLU A 103 -10.39 27.16 16.08
CA GLU A 103 -11.77 27.36 16.56
C GLU A 103 -12.13 26.39 17.70
N LYS A 104 -11.68 25.14 17.62
CA LYS A 104 -12.02 24.10 18.60
C LYS A 104 -11.02 24.00 19.76
N LYS A 105 -9.94 24.78 19.78
CA LYS A 105 -8.83 24.68 20.75
C LYS A 105 -8.34 23.23 20.96
N LYS A 106 -8.41 22.40 19.92
CA LYS A 106 -7.97 21.00 19.91
C LYS A 106 -7.21 20.73 18.63
N LEU A 107 -6.01 20.16 18.77
CA LEU A 107 -5.30 19.57 17.65
C LEU A 107 -6.07 18.34 17.17
N THR A 108 -6.81 18.52 16.08
CA THR A 108 -7.58 17.42 15.48
C THR A 108 -6.70 16.74 14.44
N GLN A 109 -6.51 15.44 14.53
CA GLN A 109 -5.85 14.66 13.47
C GLN A 109 -6.68 14.75 12.18
N GLY A 110 -6.06 15.17 11.07
CA GLY A 110 -6.69 15.21 9.75
C GLY A 110 -6.12 16.35 8.92
N GLY A 111 -5.32 16.04 7.93
CA GLY A 111 -4.67 17.02 7.05
C GLY A 111 -3.36 16.50 6.45
N SER A 112 -3.00 15.24 6.72
CA SER A 112 -1.89 14.59 6.02
C SER A 112 -2.41 13.84 4.81
N THR A 113 -1.78 14.07 3.67
CA THR A 113 -2.10 13.41 2.40
C THR A 113 -1.56 11.97 2.38
N ILE A 114 -2.05 11.16 1.43
CA ILE A 114 -1.53 9.81 1.18
C ILE A 114 -0.03 9.86 0.88
N THR A 115 0.45 10.83 0.11
CA THR A 115 1.88 10.98 -0.20
C THR A 115 2.71 11.29 1.04
N GLN A 116 2.21 12.14 1.94
CA GLN A 116 2.86 12.42 3.22
C GLN A 116 2.87 11.18 4.13
N GLN A 117 1.78 10.42 4.16
CA GLN A 117 1.72 9.17 4.91
C GLN A 117 2.69 8.13 4.35
N LEU A 118 2.81 8.04 3.01
CA LEU A 118 3.79 7.17 2.35
C LEU A 118 5.22 7.56 2.72
N ALA A 119 5.57 8.85 2.61
CA ALA A 119 6.88 9.38 2.99
C ALA A 119 7.24 9.00 4.44
N LYS A 120 6.30 9.22 5.36
CA LYS A 120 6.45 8.87 6.77
C LYS A 120 6.68 7.37 6.96
N ASN A 121 5.86 6.52 6.36
CA ASN A 121 5.95 5.07 6.53
C ASN A 121 7.27 4.51 5.99
N LEU A 122 7.72 5.00 4.83
CA LEU A 122 8.93 4.52 4.19
C LEU A 122 10.21 4.90 4.93
N TYR A 123 10.33 6.16 5.37
CA TYR A 123 11.62 6.74 5.72
C TYR A 123 11.72 7.36 7.10
N LEU A 124 10.59 7.69 7.76
CA LEU A 124 10.64 8.48 8.98
C LEU A 124 10.27 7.68 10.23
N ASN A 125 11.04 7.90 11.30
CA ASN A 125 10.68 7.38 12.60
C ASN A 125 9.51 8.18 13.20
N PRO A 126 8.59 7.56 13.95
CA PRO A 126 7.47 8.24 14.61
C PRO A 126 7.92 9.04 15.86
N SER A 127 9.03 9.79 15.73
CA SER A 127 9.50 10.69 16.79
C SER A 127 8.59 11.93 16.88
N ARG A 128 8.54 12.55 18.07
CA ARG A 128 7.82 13.82 18.28
C ARG A 128 8.63 15.06 17.85
N ASN A 129 9.71 14.87 17.08
CA ASN A 129 10.51 15.96 16.59
C ASN A 129 9.74 16.79 15.57
N PRO A 130 9.54 18.12 15.73
CA PRO A 130 8.85 18.97 14.77
C PRO A 130 9.58 19.04 13.42
N PHE A 131 10.92 18.91 13.37
CA PHE A 131 11.70 18.86 12.13
C PHE A 131 11.30 17.68 11.24
N ARG A 132 10.84 16.57 11.81
CA ARG A 132 10.31 15.43 11.04
C ARG A 132 9.17 15.82 10.08
N LYS A 133 8.34 16.82 10.44
CA LYS A 133 7.26 17.25 9.55
C LYS A 133 7.79 18.02 8.34
N ILE A 134 8.94 18.66 8.48
CA ILE A 134 9.66 19.32 7.39
C ILE A 134 10.27 18.26 6.46
N GLU A 135 10.93 17.24 7.01
CA GLU A 135 11.47 16.10 6.25
C GLU A 135 10.35 15.39 5.48
N GLU A 136 9.23 15.10 6.14
CA GLU A 136 8.04 14.50 5.52
C GLU A 136 7.56 15.31 4.31
N TYR A 137 7.53 16.64 4.42
CA TYR A 137 7.16 17.54 3.34
C TYR A 137 8.11 17.41 2.13
N PHE A 138 9.42 17.46 2.37
CA PHE A 138 10.40 17.39 1.28
C PHE A 138 10.41 16.00 0.62
N ILE A 139 10.31 14.92 1.40
CA ILE A 139 10.21 13.56 0.86
C ILE A 139 8.91 13.39 0.07
N ALA A 140 7.77 13.88 0.55
CA ALA A 140 6.52 13.83 -0.18
C ALA A 140 6.59 14.58 -1.52
N ARG A 141 7.21 15.76 -1.54
CA ARG A 141 7.47 16.53 -2.79
C ARG A 141 8.37 15.75 -3.75
N SER A 142 9.38 15.09 -3.22
CA SER A 142 10.29 14.26 -4.02
C SER A 142 9.56 13.03 -4.60
N LEU A 143 8.71 12.35 -3.82
CA LEU A 143 7.87 11.25 -4.31
C LEU A 143 6.99 11.71 -5.48
N GLU A 144 6.31 12.86 -5.37
CA GLU A 144 5.45 13.39 -6.43
C GLU A 144 6.22 13.82 -7.70
N SER A 145 7.48 14.24 -7.56
CA SER A 145 8.30 14.63 -8.71
C SER A 145 8.87 13.43 -9.49
N HIS A 146 9.00 12.27 -8.85
CA HIS A 146 9.62 11.08 -9.45
C HIS A 146 8.61 9.98 -9.80
N LEU A 147 7.46 9.94 -9.13
CA LEU A 147 6.49 8.88 -9.25
C LEU A 147 5.15 9.40 -9.77
N THR A 148 4.43 8.56 -10.49
CA THR A 148 3.04 8.85 -10.85
C THR A 148 2.13 8.69 -9.64
N LYS A 149 0.99 9.38 -9.62
CA LYS A 149 -0.05 9.22 -8.59
C LYS A 149 -0.47 7.76 -8.41
N LYS A 150 -0.63 7.02 -9.52
CA LYS A 150 -0.93 5.58 -9.50
C LYS A 150 0.13 4.81 -8.72
N ARG A 151 1.43 5.09 -8.96
CA ARG A 151 2.53 4.42 -8.25
C ARG A 151 2.60 4.80 -6.77
N ILE A 152 2.36 6.05 -6.43
CA ILE A 152 2.29 6.51 -5.04
C ILE A 152 1.18 5.77 -4.28
N LEU A 153 -0.03 5.69 -4.85
CA LEU A 153 -1.15 4.97 -4.24
C LEU A 153 -0.88 3.47 -4.13
N GLU A 154 -0.28 2.88 -5.17
CA GLU A 154 0.15 1.48 -5.18
C GLU A 154 1.13 1.17 -4.04
N LEU A 155 2.19 1.97 -3.91
CA LEU A 155 3.16 1.84 -2.83
C LEU A 155 2.50 2.01 -1.47
N TYR A 156 1.68 3.06 -1.30
CA TYR A 156 0.98 3.33 -0.05
C TYR A 156 0.15 2.13 0.41
N LEU A 157 -0.70 1.61 -0.48
CA LEU A 157 -1.57 0.46 -0.17
C LEU A 157 -0.79 -0.84 0.09
N ASN A 158 0.45 -0.93 -0.35
CA ASN A 158 1.30 -2.08 -0.05
C ASN A 158 2.11 -1.93 1.25
N VAL A 159 2.47 -0.71 1.67
CA VAL A 159 3.36 -0.53 2.83
C VAL A 159 2.66 -0.06 4.10
N VAL A 160 1.42 0.44 4.00
CA VAL A 160 0.70 0.94 5.18
C VAL A 160 0.35 -0.19 6.15
N GLU A 161 0.49 0.06 7.45
CA GLU A 161 0.04 -0.86 8.49
C GLU A 161 -1.48 -0.97 8.46
N MET A 162 -2.01 -2.18 8.34
CA MET A 162 -3.44 -2.49 8.33
C MET A 162 -3.86 -3.37 9.52
N GLY A 163 -2.94 -3.67 10.42
CA GLY A 163 -3.17 -4.44 11.63
C GLY A 163 -1.87 -4.72 12.34
N GLU A 164 -1.97 -5.31 13.52
CA GLU A 164 -0.76 -5.72 14.24
C GLU A 164 0.03 -6.72 13.39
N ARG A 165 1.29 -6.36 13.03
CA ARG A 165 2.21 -7.16 12.20
C ARG A 165 1.73 -7.37 10.75
N VAL A 166 0.66 -6.68 10.29
CA VAL A 166 0.07 -6.82 8.95
C VAL A 166 0.28 -5.53 8.16
N TYR A 167 1.01 -5.65 7.05
CA TYR A 167 1.37 -4.52 6.19
C TYR A 167 0.89 -4.75 4.75
N GLY A 168 0.11 -3.81 4.26
CA GLY A 168 -0.39 -3.78 2.90
C GLY A 168 -1.66 -4.57 2.63
N ALA A 169 -2.24 -4.27 1.48
CA ALA A 169 -3.56 -4.74 1.08
C ALA A 169 -3.67 -6.27 0.97
N GLU A 170 -2.68 -6.92 0.35
CA GLU A 170 -2.73 -8.37 0.13
C GLU A 170 -2.59 -9.12 1.45
N ALA A 171 -1.64 -8.72 2.30
CA ALA A 171 -1.49 -9.32 3.61
C ALA A 171 -2.74 -9.15 4.47
N ALA A 172 -3.36 -7.96 4.43
CA ALA A 172 -4.59 -7.68 5.18
C ALA A 172 -5.80 -8.47 4.66
N ALA A 173 -5.98 -8.56 3.33
CA ALA A 173 -7.07 -9.33 2.72
C ALA A 173 -7.00 -10.80 3.11
N ARG A 174 -5.79 -11.39 3.07
CA ARG A 174 -5.57 -12.77 3.49
C ARG A 174 -5.77 -12.96 4.99
N ALA A 175 -5.23 -12.06 5.81
CA ALA A 175 -5.30 -12.20 7.27
C ALA A 175 -6.74 -12.05 7.81
N TYR A 176 -7.53 -11.15 7.25
CA TYR A 176 -8.85 -10.82 7.79
C TYR A 176 -10.01 -11.46 7.06
N PHE A 177 -9.86 -11.79 5.78
CA PHE A 177 -10.96 -12.29 4.94
C PHE A 177 -10.62 -13.59 4.21
N ASN A 178 -9.39 -14.09 4.33
CA ASN A 178 -8.91 -15.31 3.68
C ASN A 178 -9.06 -15.28 2.14
N GLU A 179 -8.85 -14.11 1.53
CA GLU A 179 -8.95 -13.93 0.08
C GLU A 179 -7.86 -12.97 -0.43
N PRO A 180 -7.58 -12.94 -1.75
CA PRO A 180 -6.63 -12.00 -2.33
C PRO A 180 -7.21 -10.57 -2.31
N ALA A 181 -6.31 -9.55 -2.27
CA ALA A 181 -6.71 -8.15 -2.28
C ALA A 181 -7.54 -7.75 -3.51
N ALA A 182 -7.40 -8.45 -4.62
CA ALA A 182 -8.18 -8.23 -5.83
C ALA A 182 -9.67 -8.58 -5.67
N ALA A 183 -9.99 -9.54 -4.79
CA ALA A 183 -11.35 -10.06 -4.58
C ALA A 183 -12.15 -9.29 -3.51
N LEU A 184 -11.53 -8.32 -2.83
CA LEU A 184 -12.21 -7.57 -1.77
C LEU A 184 -13.49 -6.91 -2.27
N SER A 185 -14.59 -7.22 -1.61
CA SER A 185 -15.89 -6.56 -1.81
C SER A 185 -15.87 -5.10 -1.33
N PRO A 186 -16.83 -4.24 -1.74
CA PRO A 186 -16.95 -2.88 -1.25
C PRO A 186 -16.97 -2.79 0.28
N SER A 187 -17.67 -3.72 0.93
CA SER A 187 -17.82 -3.77 2.40
C SER A 187 -16.50 -4.06 3.11
N GLN A 188 -15.75 -5.05 2.64
CA GLN A 188 -14.45 -5.42 3.18
C GLN A 188 -13.40 -4.34 2.91
N ALA A 189 -13.38 -3.80 1.70
CA ALA A 189 -12.51 -2.68 1.33
C ALA A 189 -12.74 -1.45 2.23
N ALA A 190 -13.99 -1.13 2.53
CA ALA A 190 -14.32 -0.03 3.44
C ALA A 190 -13.92 -0.31 4.90
N LEU A 191 -13.90 -1.57 5.35
CA LEU A 191 -13.36 -1.94 6.66
C LEU A 191 -11.84 -1.74 6.71
N LEU A 192 -11.10 -2.20 5.69
CA LEU A 192 -9.65 -1.99 5.60
C LEU A 192 -9.31 -0.49 5.51
N ALA A 193 -10.00 0.28 4.66
CA ALA A 193 -9.79 1.72 4.61
C ALA A 193 -10.18 2.40 5.93
N GLY A 194 -11.18 1.88 6.62
CA GLY A 194 -11.64 2.39 7.91
C GLY A 194 -10.66 2.17 9.06
N CYS A 195 -9.84 1.12 9.03
CA CYS A 195 -8.88 0.83 10.11
C CYS A 195 -7.57 1.65 10.02
N LEU A 196 -7.25 2.26 8.87
CA LEU A 196 -5.99 2.97 8.61
C LEU A 196 -5.56 3.97 9.70
N PRO A 197 -6.44 4.76 10.35
CA PRO A 197 -6.02 5.69 11.38
C PRO A 197 -5.52 5.04 12.68
N ASN A 198 -5.95 3.82 12.96
CA ASN A 198 -5.54 3.09 14.17
C ASN A 198 -5.61 1.57 13.93
N PRO A 199 -4.74 1.03 13.07
CA PRO A 199 -4.84 -0.33 12.58
C PRO A 199 -4.60 -1.40 13.65
N ARG A 200 -3.82 -1.09 14.69
CA ARG A 200 -3.54 -2.02 15.80
C ARG A 200 -4.72 -2.21 16.76
N VAL A 201 -5.68 -1.28 16.75
CA VAL A 201 -6.87 -1.31 17.63
C VAL A 201 -8.13 -1.70 16.85
N MET A 202 -8.27 -1.20 15.63
CA MET A 202 -9.43 -1.43 14.77
C MET A 202 -9.25 -2.72 13.97
N ASN A 203 -9.90 -3.81 14.39
CA ASN A 203 -9.77 -5.12 13.72
C ASN A 203 -10.85 -5.29 12.64
N PRO A 204 -10.49 -5.39 11.34
CA PRO A 204 -11.44 -5.60 10.25
C PRO A 204 -12.20 -6.93 10.30
N ALA A 205 -11.62 -8.00 10.87
CA ALA A 205 -12.29 -9.30 11.01
C ALA A 205 -13.35 -9.28 12.12
N SER A 206 -13.19 -8.40 13.15
CA SER A 206 -14.15 -8.24 14.24
C SER A 206 -14.40 -6.76 14.51
N PRO A 207 -15.11 -6.06 13.59
CA PRO A 207 -15.25 -4.61 13.64
C PRO A 207 -16.13 -4.15 14.79
N ASP A 208 -15.61 -3.27 15.63
CA ASP A 208 -16.31 -2.58 16.70
C ASP A 208 -17.31 -1.53 16.17
N LYS A 209 -18.03 -0.87 17.06
CA LYS A 209 -19.01 0.19 16.70
C LYS A 209 -18.34 1.36 15.97
N ARG A 210 -17.09 1.69 16.32
CA ARG A 210 -16.34 2.81 15.74
C ARG A 210 -15.92 2.47 14.31
N LEU A 211 -15.36 1.28 14.09
CA LEU A 211 -14.95 0.83 12.76
C LEU A 211 -16.17 0.66 11.84
N ARG A 212 -17.28 0.10 12.35
CA ARG A 212 -18.54 0.01 11.57
C ARG A 212 -19.11 1.39 11.19
N ALA A 213 -19.00 2.39 12.07
CA ALA A 213 -19.39 3.76 11.76
C ALA A 213 -18.53 4.37 10.65
N ARG A 214 -17.20 4.15 10.69
CA ARG A 214 -16.28 4.57 9.62
C ARG A 214 -16.58 3.85 8.31
N GLN A 215 -16.80 2.55 8.36
CA GLN A 215 -17.19 1.74 7.19
C GLN A 215 -18.42 2.35 6.49
N ARG A 216 -19.51 2.59 7.24
CA ARG A 216 -20.73 3.21 6.67
C ARG A 216 -20.46 4.58 6.05
N MET A 217 -19.64 5.40 6.71
CA MET A 217 -19.24 6.72 6.19
C MET A 217 -18.46 6.59 4.87
N ILE A 218 -17.50 5.68 4.81
CA ILE A 218 -16.69 5.42 3.60
C ILE A 218 -17.58 4.92 2.47
N LEU A 219 -18.43 3.92 2.71
CA LEU A 219 -19.38 3.41 1.71
C LEU A 219 -20.34 4.50 1.20
N ALA A 220 -20.87 5.33 2.10
CA ALA A 220 -21.73 6.46 1.71
C ALA A 220 -21.00 7.48 0.83
N ARG A 221 -19.73 7.77 1.14
CA ARG A 221 -18.90 8.65 0.31
C ARG A 221 -18.57 7.99 -1.03
N MET A 222 -18.18 6.71 -1.06
CA MET A 222 -17.91 5.96 -2.28
C MET A 222 -19.14 5.94 -3.21
N ARG A 223 -20.36 5.74 -2.63
CA ARG A 223 -21.60 5.81 -3.41
C ARG A 223 -21.82 7.21 -3.99
N ARG A 224 -21.65 8.26 -3.18
CA ARG A 224 -21.79 9.66 -3.63
C ARG A 224 -20.82 10.00 -4.77
N TRP A 225 -19.68 9.38 -4.83
CA TRP A 225 -18.66 9.63 -5.84
C TRP A 225 -18.73 8.66 -7.04
N GLY A 226 -19.78 7.82 -7.11
CA GLY A 226 -19.96 6.86 -8.19
C GLY A 226 -18.93 5.73 -8.21
N TYR A 227 -18.36 5.39 -7.05
CA TYR A 227 -17.34 4.36 -6.93
C TYR A 227 -17.89 2.96 -6.65
N LEU A 228 -19.21 2.81 -6.46
CA LEU A 228 -19.90 1.54 -6.29
C LEU A 228 -20.71 1.22 -7.53
N PHE A 229 -20.30 0.21 -8.30
CA PHE A 229 -20.84 -0.09 -9.62
C PHE A 229 -22.20 -0.80 -9.62
N GLU A 230 -22.53 -1.55 -8.57
CA GLU A 230 -23.74 -2.38 -8.51
C GLU A 230 -25.02 -1.59 -8.17
N GLU A 231 -24.91 -0.32 -7.78
CA GLU A 231 -26.03 0.55 -7.38
C GLU A 231 -26.13 1.84 -8.22
N GLU A 232 -25.61 1.83 -9.42
CA GLU A 232 -25.50 3.02 -10.29
C GLU A 232 -26.84 3.69 -10.62
N THR A 233 -27.94 2.96 -10.46
CA THR A 233 -29.30 3.44 -10.78
C THR A 233 -29.92 4.33 -9.69
N LEU A 234 -29.33 4.44 -8.50
CA LEU A 234 -29.93 5.19 -7.38
C LEU A 234 -28.99 6.22 -6.72
N ALA A 235 -27.75 6.36 -7.17
CA ALA A 235 -26.81 7.32 -6.60
C ALA A 235 -27.08 8.75 -7.08
N PRO A 236 -27.10 9.75 -6.20
CA PRO A 236 -27.15 11.16 -6.63
C PRO A 236 -25.88 11.49 -7.44
N ALA A 237 -26.05 12.31 -8.47
CA ALA A 237 -24.97 12.74 -9.36
C ALA A 237 -23.74 13.25 -8.56
N PRO A 238 -22.49 12.97 -9.01
CA PRO A 238 -21.31 13.47 -8.36
C PRO A 238 -21.32 14.98 -8.28
N LYS A 239 -20.74 15.52 -7.20
CA LYS A 239 -20.57 16.98 -7.07
C LYS A 239 -19.77 17.49 -8.26
N LYS A 240 -20.08 18.69 -8.76
CA LYS A 240 -19.49 19.35 -9.94
C LYS A 240 -17.95 19.42 -9.93
N ASN A 241 -17.32 19.17 -8.78
CA ASN A 241 -15.87 19.20 -8.54
C ASN A 241 -15.33 17.85 -7.99
N ALA A 242 -16.03 16.73 -8.21
CA ALA A 242 -15.46 15.44 -7.86
C ALA A 242 -14.39 15.05 -8.90
N PRO A 243 -13.21 14.56 -8.48
CA PRO A 243 -12.25 14.06 -9.43
C PRO A 243 -12.89 12.93 -10.25
N PRO A 244 -12.59 12.84 -11.55
CA PRO A 244 -13.09 11.75 -12.36
C PRO A 244 -12.69 10.43 -11.71
N PRO A 245 -13.57 9.42 -11.74
CA PRO A 245 -13.21 8.09 -11.30
C PRO A 245 -11.93 7.69 -12.04
N PRO A 246 -10.91 7.14 -11.35
CA PRO A 246 -9.75 6.61 -12.05
C PRO A 246 -10.26 5.59 -13.08
N GLU A 247 -9.89 5.81 -14.31
CA GLU A 247 -10.29 4.96 -15.44
C GLU A 247 -9.97 3.51 -15.07
N LEU A 248 -11.01 2.68 -15.03
CA LEU A 248 -10.83 1.25 -14.84
C LEU A 248 -10.15 0.77 -16.10
N GLU A 249 -8.86 0.46 -16.03
CA GLU A 249 -8.26 -0.43 -17.00
C GLU A 249 -9.11 -1.70 -17.03
N GLN A 250 -9.94 -1.81 -18.05
CA GLN A 250 -10.60 -3.06 -18.39
C GLN A 250 -9.47 -4.08 -18.54
N THR A 251 -9.39 -5.04 -17.67
CA THR A 251 -8.61 -6.25 -17.93
C THR A 251 -9.11 -6.79 -19.25
N PRO A 252 -8.26 -6.94 -20.26
CA PRO A 252 -8.69 -7.63 -21.48
C PRO A 252 -9.27 -8.98 -21.05
N PRO A 253 -10.37 -9.42 -21.67
CA PRO A 253 -10.91 -10.76 -21.41
C PRO A 253 -9.77 -11.75 -21.60
N ALA A 254 -9.65 -12.70 -20.67
CA ALA A 254 -8.67 -13.76 -20.75
C ALA A 254 -8.71 -14.35 -22.14
N ASP A 255 -7.58 -14.30 -22.84
CA ASP A 255 -7.42 -14.80 -24.19
C ASP A 255 -8.14 -16.13 -24.35
N THR A 256 -9.09 -16.13 -25.26
CA THR A 256 -9.64 -17.33 -25.84
C THR A 256 -8.48 -18.19 -26.30
N ALA A 257 -8.32 -19.34 -25.68
CA ALA A 257 -7.33 -20.33 -26.02
C ALA A 257 -7.28 -20.52 -27.54
N THR A 258 -6.16 -20.19 -28.14
CA THR A 258 -5.85 -20.52 -29.54
C THR A 258 -5.89 -22.03 -29.66
N PRO A 259 -6.65 -22.60 -30.61
CA PRO A 259 -6.65 -24.05 -30.80
C PRO A 259 -5.27 -24.49 -31.29
N VAL A 260 -4.69 -25.43 -30.56
CA VAL A 260 -3.45 -26.14 -30.94
C VAL A 260 -3.69 -26.80 -32.30
N PRO A 261 -2.87 -26.59 -33.34
CA PRO A 261 -3.00 -27.30 -34.60
C PRO A 261 -2.68 -28.79 -34.38
N THR A 262 -3.66 -29.63 -34.67
CA THR A 262 -3.55 -31.09 -34.70
C THR A 262 -2.55 -31.47 -35.78
N GLN A 263 -1.39 -31.96 -35.40
CA GLN A 263 -0.45 -32.61 -36.31
C GLN A 263 -1.00 -33.98 -36.68
N THR A 264 -1.35 -34.14 -37.91
CA THR A 264 -1.70 -35.38 -38.57
C THR A 264 -0.46 -36.23 -38.70
N THR A 265 -0.40 -37.33 -37.93
CA THR A 265 0.61 -38.39 -38.05
C THR A 265 0.32 -39.21 -39.34
N ALA A 266 1.18 -39.07 -40.29
CA ALA A 266 1.26 -40.01 -41.43
C ALA A 266 2.02 -41.25 -40.99
N THR A 267 1.40 -42.40 -41.15
CA THR A 267 1.89 -43.75 -41.00
C THR A 267 2.98 -44.06 -42.01
N ALA A 268 4.11 -44.57 -41.59
CA ALA A 268 4.97 -45.39 -42.43
C ALA A 268 5.52 -46.57 -41.59
N THR A 269 5.10 -47.72 -41.98
CA THR A 269 5.56 -49.06 -41.71
C THR A 269 7.01 -49.23 -42.13
N ASP A 270 7.88 -49.87 -41.33
CA ASP A 270 8.65 -51.05 -41.73
C ASP A 270 9.49 -51.63 -40.57
N THR A 271 9.27 -52.76 -40.27
CA THR A 271 9.87 -54.12 -40.15
C THR A 271 11.26 -54.28 -39.51
N THR A 272 11.32 -55.32 -38.68
CA THR A 272 12.45 -56.25 -38.28
C THR A 272 13.47 -55.69 -37.27
N GLU A 273 13.86 -56.39 -36.31
CA GLU A 273 14.17 -57.75 -35.89
C GLU A 273 14.88 -57.73 -34.52
N THR A 274 14.44 -58.63 -33.67
CA THR A 274 15.16 -59.56 -32.78
C THR A 274 16.34 -59.20 -31.91
N THR A 275 16.22 -59.76 -30.76
CA THR A 275 17.12 -60.50 -29.80
C THR A 275 17.38 -59.72 -28.52
N ASP A 276 16.97 -60.22 -27.43
CA ASP A 276 17.11 -61.36 -26.57
C ASP A 276 18.10 -61.11 -25.38
N THR A 277 17.77 -61.74 -24.31
CA THR A 277 18.52 -62.09 -23.09
C THR A 277 18.53 -61.10 -21.92
N SER A 278 17.68 -61.42 -20.91
CA SER A 278 17.97 -62.05 -19.59
C SER A 278 18.99 -61.32 -18.72
N GLU A 279 18.82 -61.15 -17.49
CA GLU A 279 18.55 -61.91 -16.26
C GLU A 279 18.59 -60.93 -15.07
N THR A 280 17.64 -61.05 -14.19
CA THR A 280 17.72 -61.56 -12.81
C THR A 280 18.73 -60.93 -11.86
N THR A 281 18.29 -60.35 -10.75
CA THR A 281 18.33 -60.97 -9.42
C THR A 281 18.15 -59.92 -8.31
N THR A 282 17.07 -59.99 -7.58
CA THR A 282 16.89 -60.05 -6.10
C THR A 282 17.97 -59.46 -5.18
N THR A 283 17.57 -58.67 -4.19
CA THR A 283 17.38 -58.97 -2.75
C THR A 283 17.33 -57.70 -1.95
N SER A 284 16.26 -57.36 -1.25
CA SER A 284 15.99 -57.73 0.15
C SER A 284 16.82 -56.99 1.21
N GLY A 285 16.11 -56.33 2.12
CA GLY A 285 16.61 -56.13 3.50
C GLY A 285 16.34 -54.77 4.11
N SER A 286 15.20 -54.58 4.70
CA SER A 286 14.89 -54.48 6.16
C SER A 286 15.16 -53.14 6.86
N VAL A 287 14.14 -52.69 7.43
CA VAL A 287 13.87 -51.72 8.55
C VAL A 287 14.12 -52.43 9.89
N PRO A 288 14.08 -51.83 11.05
CA PRO A 288 14.52 -50.58 11.67
C PRO A 288 15.43 -50.83 12.90
N PRO A 289 15.56 -50.04 13.90
CA PRO A 289 14.56 -49.31 14.68
C PRO A 289 14.71 -47.81 14.70
#